data_7a030053f8a7e14c109916800f7b70ea
#
_entry.id   7a030053f8a7e14c109916800f7b70ea
#
_cell.length_a   1.000
_cell.length_b   1.000
_cell.length_c   1.000
_cell.angle_alpha   90.00
_cell.angle_beta   90.00
_cell.angle_gamma   90.00
#
_symmetry.space_group_name_H-M   'P 1'
#
loop_
_entity.id
_entity.type
_entity.pdbx_description
1 polymer ?
#
loop_
_entity_poly.entity_id
_entity_poly.type
_entity_poly.pdbx_seq_one_letter_code
_entity_poly.pdbx_strand_id
1 'polypeptide(L)'
;MSLDDFRDTVHAWCVEHIPPDWRQTQTGATAEEFVAFQKSWFATLHSAGYAVPHWPREWGGGMSVPEQVVLYQELAAHDAPRLVLAFVGIHHAASTLLVAGTDEQRRRHLPAILDGEIWVQGFSEPEAGSDLASLRTTARRDGDTFVVSGQKLWASGGMHADWCLLLARTDPDAPKRPGARKSAGISYFLLDMATPGVEVRPIRNAIGDSHFCEVFLNDVRIPAANLVGDENHGWQVAQATLGAERGMTMLELAERLGNAGFRWLLESCPVDDPIVADRLAQFEIEIAGLRGMCRKVVESADNPGTAGPADASIVKLFYSELLQRMTDFGAEVGGLAAHTELTKPMSSGWESGAWMLDFIGSWEWTIPGGASEIQRTIIGDRGLGLPREPSAL
;
A
#
# COMPACT_ATOMS: atom_id res chain seq x y z
N MET A 1 26.73 4.24 -15.53
CA MET A 1 26.91 4.78 -14.16
C MET A 1 27.06 3.59 -13.23
N SER A 2 28.07 3.53 -12.35
CA SER A 2 28.13 2.50 -11.32
C SER A 2 27.01 2.68 -10.30
N LEU A 3 26.73 1.65 -9.48
CA LEU A 3 25.74 1.80 -8.40
C LEU A 3 26.20 2.79 -7.32
N ASP A 4 27.51 2.91 -7.11
CA ASP A 4 28.09 3.88 -6.18
C ASP A 4 27.90 5.30 -6.71
N ASP A 5 28.19 5.58 -7.99
CA ASP A 5 27.92 6.89 -8.61
C ASP A 5 26.42 7.24 -8.57
N PHE A 6 25.55 6.23 -8.74
CA PHE A 6 24.10 6.43 -8.64
C PHE A 6 23.69 6.79 -7.21
N ARG A 7 24.24 6.09 -6.21
CA ARG A 7 24.03 6.38 -4.79
C ARG A 7 24.42 7.82 -4.46
N ASP A 8 25.62 8.24 -4.87
CA ASP A 8 26.11 9.60 -4.63
C ASP A 8 25.19 10.65 -5.29
N THR A 9 24.65 10.35 -6.48
CA THR A 9 23.70 11.21 -7.18
C THR A 9 22.39 11.33 -6.42
N VAL A 10 21.82 10.22 -5.97
CA VAL A 10 20.55 10.21 -5.19
C VAL A 10 20.75 10.88 -3.84
N HIS A 11 21.90 10.61 -3.17
CA HIS A 11 22.24 11.25 -1.90
C HIS A 11 22.27 12.78 -2.03
N ALA A 12 23.01 13.31 -3.01
CA ALA A 12 23.09 14.74 -3.26
C ALA A 12 21.70 15.34 -3.57
N TRP A 13 20.89 14.62 -4.35
CA TRP A 13 19.53 15.04 -4.66
C TRP A 13 18.64 15.07 -3.41
N CYS A 14 18.72 14.07 -2.53
CA CYS A 14 17.97 14.05 -1.29
C CYS A 14 18.31 15.25 -0.40
N VAL A 15 19.60 15.57 -0.25
CA VAL A 15 20.08 16.73 0.55
C VAL A 15 19.53 18.05 0.00
N GLU A 16 19.41 18.18 -1.32
CA GLU A 16 18.95 19.41 -1.98
C GLU A 16 17.42 19.56 -1.99
N HIS A 17 16.65 18.45 -2.15
CA HIS A 17 15.23 18.52 -2.51
C HIS A 17 14.27 18.07 -1.41
N ILE A 18 14.73 17.31 -0.40
CA ILE A 18 13.86 16.95 0.73
C ILE A 18 13.68 18.20 1.61
N PRO A 19 12.44 18.69 1.81
CA PRO A 19 12.21 19.86 2.65
C PRO A 19 12.68 19.58 4.09
N PRO A 20 13.61 20.38 4.65
CA PRO A 20 14.21 20.07 5.95
C PRO A 20 13.23 20.20 7.13
N ASP A 21 12.15 20.93 6.94
CA ASP A 21 11.11 21.21 7.95
C ASP A 21 9.79 20.47 7.68
N TRP A 22 9.78 19.48 6.76
CA TRP A 22 8.55 18.83 6.35
C TRP A 22 7.80 18.17 7.52
N ARG A 23 8.51 17.61 8.49
CA ARG A 23 7.87 17.02 9.67
C ARG A 23 7.11 18.07 10.47
N GLN A 24 7.72 19.22 10.68
CA GLN A 24 7.09 20.32 11.42
C GLN A 24 5.88 20.88 10.67
N THR A 25 6.00 21.11 9.37
CA THR A 25 4.92 21.67 8.55
C THR A 25 3.75 20.70 8.36
N GLN A 26 4.01 19.37 8.39
CA GLN A 26 2.98 18.35 8.28
C GLN A 26 2.36 17.94 9.62
N THR A 27 2.93 18.36 10.75
CA THR A 27 2.33 18.14 12.06
C THR A 27 1.20 19.15 12.30
N GLY A 28 -0.02 18.64 12.37
CA GLY A 28 -1.23 19.46 12.51
C GLY A 28 -1.66 20.19 11.25
N ALA A 29 -1.13 19.82 10.08
CA ALA A 29 -1.56 20.36 8.80
C ALA A 29 -3.06 20.07 8.55
N THR A 30 -3.72 20.99 7.86
CA THR A 30 -5.07 20.78 7.35
C THR A 30 -5.06 19.75 6.20
N ALA A 31 -6.23 19.19 5.88
CA ALA A 31 -6.36 18.27 4.75
C ALA A 31 -5.91 18.91 3.42
N GLU A 32 -6.18 20.19 3.22
CA GLU A 32 -5.80 20.94 2.01
C GLU A 32 -4.28 21.11 1.93
N GLU A 33 -3.63 21.50 3.04
CA GLU A 33 -2.17 21.61 3.14
C GLU A 33 -1.48 20.26 2.92
N PHE A 34 -2.03 19.19 3.48
CA PHE A 34 -1.53 17.83 3.27
C PHE A 34 -1.61 17.42 1.78
N VAL A 35 -2.76 17.61 1.12
CA VAL A 35 -2.93 17.30 -0.31
C VAL A 35 -1.97 18.12 -1.17
N ALA A 36 -1.85 19.42 -0.91
CA ALA A 36 -0.93 20.30 -1.63
C ALA A 36 0.53 19.84 -1.47
N PHE A 37 0.93 19.50 -0.25
CA PHE A 37 2.26 18.98 0.04
C PHE A 37 2.53 17.65 -0.68
N GLN A 38 1.60 16.70 -0.63
CA GLN A 38 1.72 15.40 -1.29
C GLN A 38 1.88 15.54 -2.81
N LYS A 39 1.08 16.41 -3.44
CA LYS A 39 1.19 16.70 -4.88
C LYS A 39 2.52 17.36 -5.24
N SER A 40 2.97 18.33 -4.44
CA SER A 40 4.26 19.01 -4.66
C SER A 40 5.44 18.04 -4.50
N TRP A 41 5.42 17.21 -3.47
CA TRP A 41 6.46 16.22 -3.23
C TRP A 41 6.49 15.16 -4.33
N PHE A 42 5.33 14.68 -4.77
CA PHE A 42 5.23 13.76 -5.91
C PHE A 42 5.80 14.35 -7.19
N ALA A 43 5.46 15.62 -7.50
CA ALA A 43 6.00 16.33 -8.67
C ALA A 43 7.52 16.49 -8.60
N THR A 44 8.08 16.74 -7.41
CA THR A 44 9.53 16.82 -7.18
C THR A 44 10.21 15.49 -7.49
N LEU A 45 9.69 14.37 -6.98
CA LEU A 45 10.19 13.03 -7.29
C LEU A 45 10.02 12.67 -8.75
N HIS A 46 8.88 13.01 -9.36
CA HIS A 46 8.61 12.75 -10.77
C HIS A 46 9.59 13.49 -11.69
N SER A 47 9.85 14.76 -11.41
CA SER A 47 10.80 15.57 -12.18
C SER A 47 12.23 15.00 -12.18
N ALA A 48 12.61 14.29 -11.11
CA ALA A 48 13.88 13.59 -10.99
C ALA A 48 13.87 12.17 -11.58
N GLY A 49 12.71 11.65 -12.00
CA GLY A 49 12.54 10.26 -12.45
C GLY A 49 12.47 9.24 -11.31
N TYR A 50 12.20 9.69 -10.07
CA TYR A 50 12.19 8.86 -8.85
C TYR A 50 10.81 8.45 -8.36
N ALA A 51 9.74 9.00 -8.93
CA ALA A 51 8.37 8.73 -8.48
C ALA A 51 7.88 7.31 -8.82
N VAL A 52 8.26 6.80 -9.98
CA VAL A 52 7.77 5.51 -10.53
C VAL A 52 8.93 4.65 -11.08
N PRO A 53 9.98 4.39 -10.31
CA PRO A 53 11.20 3.73 -10.81
C PRO A 53 10.94 2.33 -11.37
N HIS A 54 9.90 1.65 -10.88
CA HIS A 54 9.48 0.30 -11.23
C HIS A 54 8.58 0.20 -12.47
N TRP A 55 8.11 1.35 -13.01
CA TRP A 55 7.31 1.32 -14.23
C TRP A 55 8.17 1.01 -15.46
N PRO A 56 7.57 0.55 -16.58
CA PRO A 56 8.28 0.46 -17.85
C PRO A 56 8.85 1.82 -18.27
N ARG A 57 9.99 1.80 -18.95
CA ARG A 57 10.69 3.02 -19.41
C ARG A 57 9.82 3.94 -20.27
N GLU A 58 8.96 3.36 -21.10
CA GLU A 58 8.02 4.11 -21.96
C GLU A 58 7.00 4.93 -21.16
N TRP A 59 6.81 4.61 -19.88
CA TRP A 59 5.89 5.28 -18.96
C TRP A 59 6.61 6.03 -17.82
N GLY A 60 7.88 6.33 -17.98
CA GLY A 60 8.63 7.19 -17.05
C GLY A 60 9.43 6.46 -15.97
N GLY A 61 9.46 5.13 -15.98
CA GLY A 61 10.28 4.31 -15.08
C GLY A 61 11.52 3.73 -15.78
N GLY A 62 11.81 2.46 -15.50
CA GLY A 62 12.88 1.68 -16.14
C GLY A 62 14.19 1.66 -15.40
N MET A 63 14.18 1.93 -14.09
CA MET A 63 15.31 1.65 -13.21
C MET A 63 15.47 0.15 -13.02
N SER A 64 16.72 -0.30 -13.02
CA SER A 64 17.04 -1.67 -12.63
C SER A 64 16.71 -1.91 -11.16
N VAL A 65 16.50 -3.18 -10.77
CA VAL A 65 16.22 -3.54 -9.38
C VAL A 65 17.31 -3.02 -8.41
N PRO A 66 18.64 -3.15 -8.70
CA PRO A 66 19.65 -2.57 -7.82
C PRO A 66 19.56 -1.04 -7.67
N GLU A 67 19.22 -0.31 -8.74
CA GLU A 67 19.03 1.15 -8.67
C GLU A 67 17.82 1.51 -7.80
N GLN A 68 16.70 0.76 -7.91
CA GLN A 68 15.53 0.96 -7.06
C GLN A 68 15.85 0.71 -5.58
N VAL A 69 16.66 -0.32 -5.27
CA VAL A 69 17.12 -0.59 -3.89
C VAL A 69 17.91 0.60 -3.35
N VAL A 70 18.86 1.13 -4.14
CA VAL A 70 19.67 2.31 -3.76
C VAL A 70 18.77 3.52 -3.53
N LEU A 71 17.83 3.78 -4.44
CA LEU A 71 16.90 4.91 -4.32
C LEU A 71 16.09 4.86 -3.02
N TYR A 72 15.48 3.71 -2.69
CA TYR A 72 14.68 3.60 -1.47
C TYR A 72 15.55 3.65 -0.20
N GLN A 73 16.79 3.16 -0.24
CA GLN A 73 17.74 3.31 0.86
C GLN A 73 18.07 4.78 1.13
N GLU A 74 18.39 5.55 0.09
CA GLU A 74 18.74 6.96 0.25
C GLU A 74 17.51 7.80 0.69
N LEU A 75 16.33 7.57 0.10
CA LEU A 75 15.09 8.24 0.54
C LEU A 75 14.80 7.94 2.03
N ALA A 76 14.98 6.70 2.47
CA ALA A 76 14.77 6.31 3.86
C ALA A 76 15.84 6.91 4.81
N ALA A 77 17.12 6.89 4.40
CA ALA A 77 18.23 7.44 5.20
C ALA A 77 18.08 8.95 5.43
N HIS A 78 17.51 9.68 4.46
CA HIS A 78 17.23 11.11 4.53
C HIS A 78 15.83 11.44 5.06
N ASP A 79 15.11 10.43 5.58
CA ASP A 79 13.77 10.63 6.14
C ASP A 79 12.80 11.34 5.17
N ALA A 80 12.82 10.95 3.89
CA ALA A 80 11.97 11.55 2.87
C ALA A 80 10.47 11.34 3.19
N PRO A 81 9.59 12.32 2.91
CA PRO A 81 8.15 12.16 3.09
C PRO A 81 7.62 10.97 2.29
N ARG A 82 6.64 10.24 2.84
CA ARG A 82 5.98 9.15 2.12
C ARG A 82 4.97 9.68 1.10
N LEU A 83 4.84 8.97 -0.01
CA LEU A 83 3.79 9.21 -1.01
C LEU A 83 2.50 8.49 -0.59
N VAL A 84 1.75 9.10 0.34
CA VAL A 84 0.53 8.49 0.89
C VAL A 84 -0.62 8.51 -0.13
N LEU A 85 -0.87 9.66 -0.77
CA LEU A 85 -1.99 9.83 -1.71
C LEU A 85 -1.71 9.25 -3.09
N ALA A 86 -0.46 9.27 -3.56
CA ALA A 86 -0.08 8.72 -4.85
C ALA A 86 0.04 7.17 -4.82
N PHE A 87 0.14 6.55 -3.64
CA PHE A 87 0.47 5.13 -3.46
C PHE A 87 -0.41 4.20 -4.30
N VAL A 88 -1.73 4.34 -4.22
CA VAL A 88 -2.67 3.48 -4.97
C VAL A 88 -2.53 3.71 -6.48
N GLY A 89 -2.35 4.95 -6.91
CA GLY A 89 -2.13 5.30 -8.32
C GLY A 89 -0.89 4.63 -8.89
N ILE A 90 0.26 4.84 -8.24
CA ILE A 90 1.57 4.39 -8.77
C ILE A 90 1.82 2.89 -8.62
N HIS A 91 1.27 2.24 -7.58
CA HIS A 91 1.50 0.82 -7.34
C HIS A 91 0.34 -0.08 -7.81
N HIS A 92 -0.91 0.29 -7.54
CA HIS A 92 -2.06 -0.56 -7.81
C HIS A 92 -2.72 -0.27 -9.15
N ALA A 93 -3.09 1.00 -9.41
CA ALA A 93 -3.75 1.36 -10.65
C ALA A 93 -2.84 1.14 -11.85
N ALA A 94 -1.60 1.61 -11.77
CA ALA A 94 -0.64 1.41 -12.85
C ALA A 94 -0.37 -0.07 -13.14
N SER A 95 -0.09 -0.88 -12.11
CA SER A 95 0.13 -2.32 -12.30
C SER A 95 -1.08 -3.02 -12.92
N THR A 96 -2.28 -2.65 -12.48
CA THR A 96 -3.53 -3.16 -13.05
C THR A 96 -3.66 -2.80 -14.54
N LEU A 97 -3.44 -1.53 -14.87
CA LEU A 97 -3.53 -1.03 -16.24
C LEU A 97 -2.47 -1.61 -17.15
N LEU A 98 -1.23 -1.75 -16.67
CA LEU A 98 -0.12 -2.33 -17.42
C LEU A 98 -0.36 -3.82 -17.73
N VAL A 99 -0.98 -4.57 -16.82
CA VAL A 99 -1.22 -6.02 -17.00
C VAL A 99 -2.53 -6.29 -17.75
N ALA A 100 -3.61 -5.59 -17.44
CA ALA A 100 -4.97 -5.93 -17.90
C ALA A 100 -5.72 -4.78 -18.58
N GLY A 101 -5.20 -3.57 -18.57
CA GLY A 101 -5.82 -2.41 -19.20
C GLY A 101 -5.71 -2.43 -20.72
N THR A 102 -6.64 -1.78 -21.40
CA THR A 102 -6.55 -1.51 -22.84
C THR A 102 -5.52 -0.41 -23.13
N ASP A 103 -5.08 -0.28 -24.38
CA ASP A 103 -4.17 0.79 -24.78
C ASP A 103 -4.75 2.18 -24.55
N GLU A 104 -6.08 2.32 -24.69
CA GLU A 104 -6.78 3.58 -24.43
C GLU A 104 -6.78 3.90 -22.92
N GLN A 105 -7.08 2.91 -22.07
CA GLN A 105 -7.02 3.07 -20.62
C GLN A 105 -5.62 3.44 -20.14
N ARG A 106 -4.57 2.77 -20.66
CA ARG A 106 -3.17 3.11 -20.36
C ARG A 106 -2.82 4.53 -20.77
N ARG A 107 -3.13 4.92 -22.01
CA ARG A 107 -2.83 6.27 -22.55
C ARG A 107 -3.60 7.37 -21.82
N ARG A 108 -4.78 7.10 -21.29
CA ARG A 108 -5.57 8.05 -20.51
C ARG A 108 -5.02 8.22 -19.10
N HIS A 109 -4.77 7.11 -18.40
CA HIS A 109 -4.60 7.15 -16.95
C HIS A 109 -3.14 7.17 -16.51
N LEU A 110 -2.20 6.49 -17.18
CA LEU A 110 -0.82 6.48 -16.72
C LEU A 110 -0.18 7.88 -16.70
N PRO A 111 -0.34 8.72 -17.74
CA PRO A 111 0.13 10.11 -17.68
C PRO A 111 -0.61 10.94 -16.60
N ALA A 112 -1.91 10.76 -16.44
CA ALA A 112 -2.70 11.50 -15.45
C ALA A 112 -2.29 11.14 -13.99
N ILE A 113 -1.92 9.88 -13.74
CA ILE A 113 -1.33 9.48 -12.44
C ILE A 113 -0.01 10.24 -12.22
N LEU A 114 0.84 10.37 -13.23
CA LEU A 114 2.09 11.14 -13.14
C LEU A 114 1.86 12.65 -12.94
N ASP A 115 0.73 13.15 -13.41
CA ASP A 115 0.28 14.53 -13.19
C ASP A 115 -0.39 14.74 -11.83
N GLY A 116 -0.45 13.69 -10.98
CA GLY A 116 -0.95 13.78 -9.59
C GLY A 116 -2.42 13.41 -9.40
N GLU A 117 -3.02 12.65 -10.33
CA GLU A 117 -4.35 12.04 -10.16
C GLU A 117 -4.33 11.05 -9.00
N ILE A 118 -5.30 11.17 -8.07
CA ILE A 118 -5.35 10.36 -6.84
C ILE A 118 -6.30 9.19 -7.05
N TRP A 119 -5.82 8.00 -6.73
CA TRP A 119 -6.55 6.75 -6.87
C TRP A 119 -6.78 6.05 -5.53
N VAL A 120 -7.90 5.35 -5.43
CA VAL A 120 -8.22 4.51 -4.26
C VAL A 120 -8.69 3.12 -4.65
N GLN A 121 -8.71 2.20 -3.67
CA GLN A 121 -9.27 0.86 -3.83
C GLN A 121 -10.68 0.78 -3.25
N GLY A 122 -11.63 0.34 -4.05
CA GLY A 122 -12.99 -0.01 -3.64
C GLY A 122 -13.19 -1.53 -3.69
N PHE A 123 -12.47 -2.26 -2.82
CA PHE A 123 -12.51 -3.74 -2.77
C PHE A 123 -13.37 -4.22 -1.63
N SER A 124 -12.94 -3.96 -0.39
CA SER A 124 -13.58 -4.45 0.82
C SER A 124 -15.00 -3.88 1.02
N GLU A 125 -15.84 -4.67 1.67
CA GLU A 125 -17.20 -4.30 2.07
C GLU A 125 -17.38 -4.61 3.57
N PRO A 126 -18.44 -4.11 4.24
CA PRO A 126 -18.66 -4.37 5.66
C PRO A 126 -18.60 -5.86 6.06
N GLU A 127 -19.05 -6.76 5.19
CA GLU A 127 -19.04 -8.21 5.42
C GLU A 127 -18.05 -8.97 4.53
N ALA A 128 -17.19 -8.30 3.77
CA ALA A 128 -16.25 -8.91 2.83
C ALA A 128 -14.87 -8.22 2.87
N GLY A 129 -14.11 -8.47 3.93
CA GLY A 129 -12.71 -8.06 4.10
C GLY A 129 -11.77 -9.17 3.68
N SER A 130 -11.31 -10.02 4.61
CA SER A 130 -10.47 -11.20 4.30
C SER A 130 -11.15 -12.17 3.33
N ASP A 131 -12.46 -12.32 3.43
CA ASP A 131 -13.26 -13.08 2.47
C ASP A 131 -13.78 -12.19 1.32
N LEU A 132 -12.87 -11.51 0.64
CA LEU A 132 -13.19 -10.57 -0.44
C LEU A 132 -14.05 -11.18 -1.55
N ALA A 133 -13.90 -12.47 -1.81
CA ALA A 133 -14.71 -13.19 -2.80
C ALA A 133 -16.21 -13.18 -2.48
N SER A 134 -16.60 -12.82 -1.25
CA SER A 134 -18.01 -12.69 -0.81
C SER A 134 -18.62 -11.33 -1.07
N LEU A 135 -17.93 -10.42 -1.74
CA LEU A 135 -18.44 -9.07 -2.03
C LEU A 135 -19.83 -9.11 -2.69
N ARG A 136 -20.66 -8.12 -2.34
CA ARG A 136 -22.08 -8.03 -2.74
C ARG A 136 -22.42 -6.82 -3.60
N THR A 137 -21.53 -5.82 -3.70
CA THR A 137 -21.72 -4.70 -4.65
C THR A 137 -22.03 -5.26 -6.03
N THR A 138 -23.15 -4.85 -6.62
CA THR A 138 -23.64 -5.36 -7.91
C THR A 138 -23.31 -4.39 -9.04
N ALA A 139 -23.10 -4.92 -10.25
CA ALA A 139 -22.95 -4.14 -11.46
C ALA A 139 -23.81 -4.77 -12.56
N ARG A 140 -24.94 -4.16 -12.87
CA ARG A 140 -25.85 -4.65 -13.90
C ARG A 140 -25.59 -3.91 -15.23
N ARG A 141 -25.35 -4.66 -16.29
CA ARG A 141 -25.19 -4.07 -17.64
C ARG A 141 -26.48 -3.40 -18.11
N ASP A 142 -26.35 -2.19 -18.63
CA ASP A 142 -27.43 -1.38 -19.22
C ASP A 142 -26.88 -0.70 -20.49
N GLY A 143 -26.97 -1.41 -21.62
CA GLY A 143 -26.39 -1.00 -22.88
C GLY A 143 -24.87 -0.90 -22.85
N ASP A 144 -24.35 0.29 -23.07
CA ASP A 144 -22.92 0.64 -23.04
C ASP A 144 -22.42 1.12 -21.65
N THR A 145 -23.25 0.95 -20.62
CA THR A 145 -22.93 1.29 -19.23
C THR A 145 -23.18 0.11 -18.29
N PHE A 146 -22.66 0.20 -17.08
CA PHE A 146 -23.04 -0.62 -15.94
C PHE A 146 -23.66 0.27 -14.86
N VAL A 147 -24.79 -0.16 -14.31
CA VAL A 147 -25.42 0.45 -13.15
C VAL A 147 -24.93 -0.28 -11.90
N VAL A 148 -24.24 0.44 -11.03
CA VAL A 148 -23.54 -0.13 -9.89
C VAL A 148 -24.17 0.37 -8.59
N SER A 149 -24.48 -0.58 -7.68
CA SER A 149 -25.07 -0.28 -6.37
C SER A 149 -24.40 -1.13 -5.31
N GLY A 150 -24.06 -0.52 -4.17
CA GLY A 150 -23.39 -1.18 -3.04
C GLY A 150 -22.66 -0.23 -2.12
N GLN A 151 -21.78 -0.78 -1.29
CA GLN A 151 -20.98 -0.03 -0.34
C GLN A 151 -19.58 -0.62 -0.28
N LYS A 152 -18.58 0.26 -0.29
CA LYS A 152 -17.18 -0.10 -0.06
C LYS A 152 -16.68 0.50 1.24
N LEU A 153 -15.71 -0.15 1.84
CA LEU A 153 -15.20 0.21 3.15
C LEU A 153 -13.66 0.21 3.13
N TRP A 154 -13.07 1.04 3.98
CA TRP A 154 -11.61 1.17 4.13
C TRP A 154 -10.90 1.74 2.88
N ALA A 155 -11.58 2.59 2.11
CA ALA A 155 -10.96 3.30 0.99
C ALA A 155 -10.00 4.37 1.52
N SER A 156 -8.69 4.05 1.55
CA SER A 156 -7.65 4.97 2.05
C SER A 156 -7.52 6.18 1.14
N GLY A 157 -7.64 7.39 1.70
CA GLY A 157 -7.55 8.63 0.93
C GLY A 157 -8.78 8.94 0.07
N GLY A 158 -9.89 8.23 0.23
CA GLY A 158 -11.10 8.36 -0.59
C GLY A 158 -11.71 9.75 -0.63
N MET A 159 -11.49 10.58 0.40
CA MET A 159 -11.93 11.98 0.43
C MET A 159 -11.27 12.87 -0.63
N HIS A 160 -10.14 12.45 -1.19
CA HIS A 160 -9.32 13.21 -2.13
C HIS A 160 -9.19 12.51 -3.49
N ALA A 161 -9.86 11.36 -3.67
CA ALA A 161 -9.68 10.52 -4.84
C ALA A 161 -10.41 11.05 -6.06
N ASP A 162 -9.71 11.02 -7.19
CA ASP A 162 -10.28 11.24 -8.52
C ASP A 162 -10.88 9.94 -9.08
N TRP A 163 -10.20 8.80 -8.84
CA TRP A 163 -10.57 7.48 -9.39
C TRP A 163 -10.54 6.38 -8.33
N CYS A 164 -11.37 5.36 -8.57
CA CYS A 164 -11.43 4.17 -7.72
C CYS A 164 -11.27 2.90 -8.56
N LEU A 165 -10.39 2.01 -8.12
CA LEU A 165 -10.31 0.63 -8.57
C LEU A 165 -11.42 -0.16 -7.91
N LEU A 166 -12.49 -0.48 -8.65
CA LEU A 166 -13.72 -1.02 -8.08
C LEU A 166 -13.94 -2.48 -8.47
N LEU A 167 -14.17 -3.34 -7.48
CA LEU A 167 -14.68 -4.69 -7.69
C LEU A 167 -16.19 -4.73 -7.47
N ALA A 168 -16.93 -5.27 -8.44
CA ALA A 168 -18.37 -5.46 -8.33
C ALA A 168 -18.80 -6.76 -9.02
N ARG A 169 -19.92 -7.31 -8.60
CA ARG A 169 -20.47 -8.57 -9.11
C ARG A 169 -21.38 -8.30 -10.30
N THR A 170 -20.97 -8.73 -11.47
CA THR A 170 -21.73 -8.64 -12.72
C THR A 170 -22.65 -9.85 -12.94
N ASP A 171 -22.27 -11.02 -12.40
CA ASP A 171 -23.11 -12.24 -12.41
C ASP A 171 -23.29 -12.76 -10.97
N PRO A 172 -24.38 -12.40 -10.28
CA PRO A 172 -24.64 -12.82 -8.90
C PRO A 172 -24.99 -14.32 -8.77
N ASP A 173 -25.30 -14.99 -9.85
CA ASP A 173 -25.61 -16.41 -9.86
C ASP A 173 -24.40 -17.29 -10.20
N ALA A 174 -23.33 -16.72 -10.72
CA ALA A 174 -22.13 -17.47 -11.08
C ALA A 174 -21.57 -18.31 -9.93
N PRO A 175 -21.45 -17.84 -8.67
CA PRO A 175 -20.95 -18.64 -7.56
C PRO A 175 -21.86 -19.82 -7.17
N LYS A 176 -23.14 -19.77 -7.53
CA LYS A 176 -24.15 -20.82 -7.20
C LYS A 176 -24.09 -22.00 -8.17
N ARG A 177 -23.35 -21.87 -9.28
CA ARG A 177 -23.24 -22.94 -10.29
C ARG A 177 -22.37 -24.08 -9.77
N PRO A 178 -22.69 -25.35 -10.08
CA PRO A 178 -21.89 -26.51 -9.66
C PRO A 178 -20.42 -26.35 -10.06
N GLY A 179 -19.52 -26.52 -9.09
CA GLY A 179 -18.06 -26.41 -9.31
C GLY A 179 -17.53 -25.00 -9.48
N ALA A 180 -18.37 -23.97 -9.42
CA ALA A 180 -17.91 -22.59 -9.50
C ALA A 180 -17.18 -22.14 -8.22
N ARG A 181 -16.19 -21.25 -8.40
CA ARG A 181 -15.53 -20.59 -7.27
C ARG A 181 -16.40 -19.45 -6.75
N LYS A 182 -16.26 -19.11 -5.47
CA LYS A 182 -16.95 -17.99 -4.82
C LYS A 182 -16.68 -16.65 -5.52
N SER A 183 -15.49 -16.48 -6.12
CA SER A 183 -15.08 -15.30 -6.88
C SER A 183 -15.64 -15.23 -8.31
N ALA A 184 -16.40 -16.24 -8.78
CA ALA A 184 -17.00 -16.21 -10.12
C ALA A 184 -17.99 -15.06 -10.25
N GLY A 185 -18.05 -14.40 -11.41
CA GLY A 185 -18.99 -13.33 -11.70
C GLY A 185 -18.60 -11.97 -11.13
N ILE A 186 -17.34 -11.79 -10.68
CA ILE A 186 -16.78 -10.50 -10.28
C ILE A 186 -16.10 -9.84 -11.48
N SER A 187 -16.36 -8.56 -11.69
CA SER A 187 -15.71 -7.71 -12.68
C SER A 187 -14.93 -6.57 -12.03
N TYR A 188 -14.01 -5.99 -12.78
CA TYR A 188 -13.12 -4.91 -12.31
C TYR A 188 -13.37 -3.64 -13.11
N PHE A 189 -13.57 -2.52 -12.43
CA PHE A 189 -13.94 -1.25 -13.06
C PHE A 189 -13.01 -0.11 -12.61
N LEU A 190 -12.84 0.87 -13.50
CA LEU A 190 -12.31 2.20 -13.20
C LEU A 190 -13.51 3.12 -12.94
N LEU A 191 -13.72 3.52 -11.69
CA LEU A 191 -14.81 4.40 -11.30
C LEU A 191 -14.28 5.82 -11.15
N ASP A 192 -14.84 6.76 -11.91
CA ASP A 192 -14.67 8.20 -11.68
C ASP A 192 -15.45 8.59 -10.42
N MET A 193 -14.74 9.08 -9.40
CA MET A 193 -15.33 9.43 -8.10
C MET A 193 -16.27 10.64 -8.15
N ALA A 194 -16.22 11.44 -9.22
CA ALA A 194 -17.17 12.53 -9.46
C ALA A 194 -18.50 12.07 -10.06
N THR A 195 -18.64 10.75 -10.38
CA THR A 195 -19.87 10.22 -10.99
C THR A 195 -21.07 10.40 -10.06
N PRO A 196 -22.22 10.90 -10.54
CA PRO A 196 -23.44 11.01 -9.75
C PRO A 196 -23.85 9.68 -9.11
N GLY A 197 -24.19 9.71 -7.82
CA GLY A 197 -24.53 8.53 -7.03
C GLY A 197 -23.37 7.99 -6.19
N VAL A 198 -22.14 8.50 -6.37
CA VAL A 198 -21.00 8.23 -5.47
C VAL A 198 -21.09 9.17 -4.28
N GLU A 199 -21.05 8.62 -3.07
CA GLU A 199 -20.97 9.37 -1.82
C GLU A 199 -19.83 8.81 -0.97
N VAL A 200 -18.91 9.70 -0.54
CA VAL A 200 -17.75 9.33 0.28
C VAL A 200 -17.94 9.87 1.70
N ARG A 201 -17.76 9.01 2.69
CA ARG A 201 -17.85 9.40 4.11
C ARG A 201 -16.57 9.01 4.84
N PRO A 202 -15.94 9.95 5.57
CA PRO A 202 -14.74 9.64 6.35
C PRO A 202 -15.06 8.73 7.53
N ILE A 203 -14.12 7.84 7.85
CA ILE A 203 -14.15 7.00 9.04
C ILE A 203 -13.09 7.52 10.01
N ARG A 204 -13.52 7.96 11.19
CA ARG A 204 -12.59 8.36 12.23
C ARG A 204 -11.98 7.12 12.91
N ASN A 205 -10.67 6.98 12.84
CA ASN A 205 -9.94 5.87 13.44
C ASN A 205 -9.55 6.12 14.92
N ALA A 206 -8.88 5.15 15.54
CA ALA A 206 -8.52 5.20 16.97
C ALA A 206 -7.54 6.32 17.34
N ILE A 207 -6.74 6.81 16.38
CA ILE A 207 -5.82 7.94 16.60
C ILE A 207 -6.45 9.31 16.27
N GLY A 208 -7.75 9.31 15.92
CA GLY A 208 -8.49 10.54 15.61
C GLY A 208 -8.36 11.02 14.15
N ASP A 209 -7.62 10.32 13.32
CA ASP A 209 -7.47 10.58 11.89
C ASP A 209 -8.67 10.02 11.09
N SER A 210 -8.91 10.59 9.92
CA SER A 210 -9.98 10.19 8.98
C SER A 210 -9.42 9.78 7.62
N HIS A 211 -8.30 9.07 7.62
CA HIS A 211 -7.65 8.58 6.41
C HIS A 211 -8.51 7.56 5.63
N PHE A 212 -9.28 6.74 6.33
CA PHE A 212 -10.17 5.75 5.72
C PHE A 212 -11.56 6.31 5.46
N CYS A 213 -12.20 5.78 4.40
CA CYS A 213 -13.55 6.19 4.01
C CYS A 213 -14.44 4.99 3.72
N GLU A 214 -15.75 5.23 3.88
CA GLU A 214 -16.81 4.47 3.22
C GLU A 214 -17.13 5.11 1.88
N VAL A 215 -17.44 4.29 0.88
CA VAL A 215 -17.90 4.74 -0.43
C VAL A 215 -19.25 4.08 -0.72
N PHE A 216 -20.31 4.87 -0.76
CA PHE A 216 -21.64 4.43 -1.12
C PHE A 216 -21.86 4.62 -2.60
N LEU A 217 -22.45 3.62 -3.25
CA LEU A 217 -22.73 3.58 -4.69
C LEU A 217 -24.24 3.41 -4.88
N ASN A 218 -24.91 4.47 -5.31
CA ASN A 218 -26.36 4.52 -5.48
C ASN A 218 -26.68 4.66 -6.98
N ASP A 219 -26.90 3.53 -7.65
CA ASP A 219 -27.17 3.44 -9.09
C ASP A 219 -26.16 4.21 -9.96
N VAL A 220 -24.89 4.11 -9.59
CA VAL A 220 -23.76 4.77 -10.25
C VAL A 220 -23.60 4.21 -11.66
N ARG A 221 -23.55 5.07 -12.67
CA ARG A 221 -23.41 4.68 -14.08
C ARG A 221 -21.93 4.71 -14.49
N ILE A 222 -21.36 3.53 -14.71
CA ILE A 222 -19.97 3.37 -15.17
C ILE A 222 -19.99 3.00 -16.66
N PRO A 223 -19.30 3.75 -17.55
CA PRO A 223 -19.16 3.38 -18.95
C PRO A 223 -18.54 1.98 -19.13
N ALA A 224 -19.01 1.20 -20.08
CA ALA A 224 -18.44 -0.12 -20.36
C ALA A 224 -16.95 -0.06 -20.77
N ALA A 225 -16.50 1.08 -21.32
CA ALA A 225 -15.09 1.33 -21.62
C ALA A 225 -14.18 1.38 -20.37
N ASN A 226 -14.78 1.56 -19.18
CA ASN A 226 -14.06 1.54 -17.90
C ASN A 226 -13.98 0.14 -17.26
N LEU A 227 -14.48 -0.90 -17.92
CA LEU A 227 -14.25 -2.29 -17.53
C LEU A 227 -12.78 -2.65 -17.81
N VAL A 228 -12.09 -3.21 -16.85
CA VAL A 228 -10.70 -3.68 -17.00
C VAL A 228 -10.69 -5.21 -17.19
N GLY A 229 -10.10 -5.64 -18.30
CA GLY A 229 -10.18 -7.05 -18.72
C GLY A 229 -11.60 -7.45 -19.15
N ASP A 230 -11.91 -8.73 -19.09
CA ASP A 230 -13.20 -9.27 -19.50
C ASP A 230 -14.24 -9.23 -18.38
N GLU A 231 -15.51 -9.09 -18.73
CA GLU A 231 -16.64 -9.19 -17.80
C GLU A 231 -16.64 -10.56 -17.09
N ASN A 232 -16.87 -10.56 -15.78
CA ASN A 232 -16.81 -11.72 -14.89
C ASN A 232 -15.40 -12.29 -14.62
N HIS A 233 -14.34 -11.66 -15.12
CA HIS A 233 -12.95 -12.06 -14.92
C HIS A 233 -12.15 -11.09 -14.04
N GLY A 234 -12.81 -10.14 -13.35
CA GLY A 234 -12.18 -9.14 -12.51
C GLY A 234 -11.42 -9.71 -11.31
N TRP A 235 -11.70 -10.95 -10.89
CA TRP A 235 -10.92 -11.60 -9.84
C TRP A 235 -9.46 -11.86 -10.25
N GLN A 236 -9.23 -12.26 -11.51
CA GLN A 236 -7.88 -12.45 -12.05
C GLN A 236 -7.12 -11.12 -12.11
N VAL A 237 -7.82 -10.05 -12.53
CA VAL A 237 -7.27 -8.68 -12.54
C VAL A 237 -6.90 -8.24 -11.12
N ALA A 238 -7.78 -8.46 -10.14
CA ALA A 238 -7.52 -8.13 -8.73
C ALA A 238 -6.30 -8.89 -8.17
N GLN A 239 -6.07 -10.14 -8.57
CA GLN A 239 -4.88 -10.89 -8.15
C GLN A 239 -3.58 -10.27 -8.68
N ALA A 240 -3.59 -9.70 -9.90
CA ALA A 240 -2.44 -8.97 -10.44
C ALA A 240 -2.18 -7.70 -9.62
N THR A 241 -3.22 -6.91 -9.31
CA THR A 241 -3.14 -5.73 -8.44
C THR A 241 -2.51 -6.06 -7.08
N LEU A 242 -3.06 -7.06 -6.39
CA LEU A 242 -2.60 -7.50 -5.07
C LEU A 242 -1.19 -8.14 -5.10
N GLY A 243 -0.76 -8.65 -6.24
CA GLY A 243 0.60 -9.18 -6.44
C GLY A 243 1.66 -8.08 -6.46
N ALA A 244 1.34 -6.92 -7.02
CA ALA A 244 2.24 -5.78 -7.12
C ALA A 244 2.60 -5.16 -5.76
N GLU A 245 1.73 -5.26 -4.75
CA GLU A 245 1.98 -4.74 -3.39
C GLU A 245 3.15 -5.41 -2.66
N ARG A 246 3.53 -6.62 -3.06
CA ARG A 246 4.34 -7.52 -2.21
C ARG A 246 5.83 -7.50 -2.51
N GLY A 247 6.30 -6.71 -3.48
CA GLY A 247 7.69 -6.67 -3.89
C GLY A 247 8.41 -5.43 -3.36
N MET A 248 8.55 -4.44 -4.23
CA MET A 248 9.34 -3.22 -3.97
C MET A 248 8.77 -2.37 -2.81
N THR A 249 7.45 -2.33 -2.63
CA THR A 249 6.80 -1.64 -1.50
C THR A 249 7.30 -2.16 -0.15
N MET A 250 7.42 -3.48 0.00
CA MET A 250 7.91 -4.07 1.25
C MET A 250 9.38 -3.77 1.49
N LEU A 251 10.19 -3.63 0.44
CA LEU A 251 11.58 -3.19 0.57
C LEU A 251 11.65 -1.74 1.06
N GLU A 252 10.89 -0.82 0.47
CA GLU A 252 10.81 0.56 0.93
C GLU A 252 10.45 0.64 2.42
N LEU A 253 9.41 -0.08 2.83
CA LEU A 253 8.97 -0.12 4.22
C LEU A 253 10.05 -0.69 5.17
N ALA A 254 10.77 -1.73 4.75
CA ALA A 254 11.87 -2.31 5.52
C ALA A 254 13.06 -1.34 5.68
N GLU A 255 13.39 -0.61 4.60
CA GLU A 255 14.45 0.41 4.66
C GLU A 255 14.04 1.60 5.56
N ARG A 256 12.77 2.06 5.50
CA ARG A 256 12.25 3.08 6.40
C ARG A 256 12.24 2.63 7.86
N LEU A 257 11.80 1.40 8.12
CA LEU A 257 11.80 0.85 9.48
C LEU A 257 13.19 0.86 10.09
N GLY A 258 14.24 0.51 9.31
CA GLY A 258 15.61 0.51 9.78
C GLY A 258 16.27 1.90 9.84
N ASN A 259 16.06 2.73 8.82
CA ASN A 259 16.78 4.00 8.70
C ASN A 259 16.06 5.18 9.40
N ALA A 260 14.74 5.12 9.54
CA ALA A 260 13.97 6.12 10.27
C ALA A 260 13.49 5.58 11.62
N GLY A 261 12.64 4.56 11.63
CA GLY A 261 12.00 4.04 12.85
C GLY A 261 13.02 3.57 13.90
N PHE A 262 13.99 2.75 13.51
CA PHE A 262 15.00 2.26 14.44
C PHE A 262 15.95 3.37 14.92
N ARG A 263 16.28 4.34 14.08
CA ARG A 263 17.05 5.53 14.48
C ARG A 263 16.31 6.33 15.55
N TRP A 264 15.02 6.63 15.32
CA TRP A 264 14.19 7.31 16.32
C TRP A 264 14.09 6.54 17.62
N LEU A 265 14.04 5.20 17.54
CA LEU A 265 14.02 4.35 18.70
C LEU A 265 15.34 4.44 19.50
N LEU A 266 16.49 4.39 18.82
CA LEU A 266 17.81 4.57 19.44
C LEU A 266 17.94 5.93 20.14
N GLU A 267 17.45 7.01 19.51
CA GLU A 267 17.48 8.36 20.07
C GLU A 267 16.56 8.52 21.29
N SER A 268 15.48 7.72 21.36
CA SER A 268 14.48 7.79 22.45
C SER A 268 14.83 6.90 23.65
N CYS A 269 15.74 5.93 23.50
CA CYS A 269 15.98 4.88 24.48
C CYS A 269 17.21 5.16 25.37
N PRO A 270 17.18 4.79 26.68
CA PRO A 270 18.35 4.79 27.55
C PRO A 270 19.26 3.59 27.20
N VAL A 271 20.12 3.75 26.21
CA VAL A 271 21.00 2.69 25.68
C VAL A 271 22.01 2.13 26.70
N ASP A 272 22.23 2.84 27.82
CA ASP A 272 23.07 2.38 28.91
C ASP A 272 22.41 1.29 29.78
N ASP A 273 21.09 1.10 29.68
CA ASP A 273 20.40 -0.02 30.31
C ASP A 273 20.66 -1.30 29.51
N PRO A 274 21.27 -2.35 30.13
CA PRO A 274 21.62 -3.57 29.41
C PRO A 274 20.40 -4.35 28.87
N ILE A 275 19.23 -4.22 29.50
CA ILE A 275 17.97 -4.84 29.02
C ILE A 275 17.47 -4.13 27.76
N VAL A 276 17.52 -2.80 27.79
CA VAL A 276 17.16 -1.97 26.64
C VAL A 276 18.12 -2.21 25.48
N ALA A 277 19.44 -2.21 25.75
CA ALA A 277 20.47 -2.46 24.76
C ALA A 277 20.32 -3.84 24.09
N ASP A 278 20.04 -4.90 24.86
CA ASP A 278 19.79 -6.24 24.33
C ASP A 278 18.56 -6.25 23.40
N ARG A 279 17.48 -5.56 23.79
CA ARG A 279 16.26 -5.47 22.98
C ARG A 279 16.48 -4.70 21.68
N LEU A 280 17.22 -3.62 21.71
CA LEU A 280 17.61 -2.85 20.53
C LEU A 280 18.47 -3.70 19.58
N ALA A 281 19.44 -4.45 20.10
CA ALA A 281 20.26 -5.36 19.29
C ALA A 281 19.40 -6.45 18.61
N GLN A 282 18.37 -6.99 19.29
CA GLN A 282 17.43 -7.93 18.70
C GLN A 282 16.66 -7.29 17.52
N PHE A 283 16.16 -6.06 17.68
CA PHE A 283 15.48 -5.35 16.59
C PHE A 283 16.41 -5.09 15.39
N GLU A 284 17.65 -4.73 15.62
CA GLU A 284 18.64 -4.53 14.54
C GLU A 284 18.86 -5.81 13.73
N ILE A 285 19.01 -6.96 14.43
CA ILE A 285 19.13 -8.28 13.79
C ILE A 285 17.87 -8.61 12.97
N GLU A 286 16.70 -8.38 13.53
CA GLU A 286 15.43 -8.65 12.85
C GLU A 286 15.23 -7.75 11.61
N ILE A 287 15.60 -6.47 11.68
CA ILE A 287 15.58 -5.53 10.54
C ILE A 287 16.55 -6.00 9.45
N ALA A 288 17.77 -6.42 9.83
CA ALA A 288 18.73 -6.95 8.86
C ALA A 288 18.18 -8.21 8.15
N GLY A 289 17.55 -9.11 8.91
CA GLY A 289 16.84 -10.28 8.37
C GLY A 289 15.71 -9.91 7.43
N LEU A 290 14.87 -8.95 7.81
CA LEU A 290 13.77 -8.43 6.97
C LEU A 290 14.28 -7.86 5.65
N ARG A 291 15.32 -7.02 5.69
CA ARG A 291 15.97 -6.46 4.49
C ARG A 291 16.48 -7.56 3.56
N GLY A 292 17.11 -8.61 4.12
CA GLY A 292 17.56 -9.77 3.35
C GLY A 292 16.42 -10.51 2.66
N MET A 293 15.32 -10.73 3.38
CA MET A 293 14.11 -11.36 2.79
C MET A 293 13.47 -10.49 1.71
N CYS A 294 13.37 -9.18 1.90
CA CYS A 294 12.84 -8.25 0.90
C CYS A 294 13.68 -8.27 -0.37
N ARG A 295 15.01 -8.22 -0.26
CA ARG A 295 15.92 -8.30 -1.43
C ARG A 295 15.71 -9.59 -2.21
N LYS A 296 15.61 -10.72 -1.55
CA LYS A 296 15.33 -12.00 -2.20
C LYS A 296 14.02 -11.96 -3.00
N VAL A 297 12.95 -11.38 -2.44
CA VAL A 297 11.66 -11.24 -3.14
C VAL A 297 11.78 -10.34 -4.36
N VAL A 298 12.47 -9.21 -4.24
CA VAL A 298 12.64 -8.24 -5.33
C VAL A 298 13.51 -8.81 -6.44
N GLU A 299 14.65 -9.43 -6.11
CA GLU A 299 15.56 -10.05 -7.09
C GLU A 299 14.89 -11.23 -7.82
N SER A 300 13.92 -11.89 -7.21
CA SER A 300 13.16 -12.97 -7.82
C SER A 300 12.24 -12.50 -8.95
N ALA A 301 11.93 -11.20 -9.03
CA ALA A 301 11.16 -10.65 -10.15
C ALA A 301 11.92 -10.80 -11.48
N ASP A 302 13.26 -10.65 -11.46
CA ASP A 302 14.14 -10.86 -12.62
C ASP A 302 14.47 -12.35 -12.84
N ASN A 303 14.33 -13.17 -11.81
CA ASN A 303 14.63 -14.61 -11.82
C ASN A 303 13.48 -15.44 -11.21
N PRO A 304 12.37 -15.67 -11.92
CA PRO A 304 11.14 -16.27 -11.37
C PRO A 304 11.31 -17.64 -10.71
N GLY A 305 12.40 -18.36 -10.96
CA GLY A 305 12.69 -19.67 -10.35
C GLY A 305 13.28 -19.59 -8.93
N THR A 306 13.62 -18.41 -8.42
CA THR A 306 14.29 -18.22 -7.10
C THR A 306 13.32 -17.86 -5.98
N ALA A 307 12.10 -17.40 -6.31
CA ALA A 307 11.07 -17.08 -5.31
C ALA A 307 10.38 -18.34 -4.81
N GLY A 308 10.29 -18.46 -3.49
CA GLY A 308 9.38 -19.42 -2.86
C GLY A 308 7.91 -18.94 -2.96
N PRO A 309 6.96 -19.88 -3.03
CA PRO A 309 5.54 -19.55 -3.23
C PRO A 309 4.90 -18.79 -2.06
N ALA A 310 5.60 -18.63 -0.94
CA ALA A 310 5.16 -17.92 0.25
C ALA A 310 6.09 -16.78 0.68
N ASP A 311 7.19 -16.52 -0.02
CA ASP A 311 8.21 -15.54 0.39
C ASP A 311 7.61 -14.16 0.67
N ALA A 312 6.77 -13.65 -0.23
CA ALA A 312 6.10 -12.36 -0.05
C ALA A 312 5.16 -12.33 1.18
N SER A 313 4.51 -13.45 1.49
CA SER A 313 3.65 -13.59 2.68
C SER A 313 4.47 -13.62 3.97
N ILE A 314 5.65 -14.25 3.94
CA ILE A 314 6.59 -14.26 5.07
C ILE A 314 7.10 -12.85 5.35
N VAL A 315 7.54 -12.12 4.31
CA VAL A 315 8.00 -10.73 4.44
C VAL A 315 6.92 -9.85 5.04
N LYS A 316 5.69 -9.89 4.50
CA LYS A 316 4.58 -9.07 4.98
C LYS A 316 4.22 -9.37 6.45
N LEU A 317 4.14 -10.63 6.81
CA LEU A 317 3.85 -11.06 8.18
C LEU A 317 4.95 -10.58 9.14
N PHE A 318 6.21 -10.82 8.77
CA PHE A 318 7.35 -10.46 9.60
C PHE A 318 7.45 -8.94 9.81
N TYR A 319 7.32 -8.15 8.73
CA TYR A 319 7.32 -6.68 8.80
C TYR A 319 6.24 -6.15 9.74
N SER A 320 5.00 -6.59 9.55
CA SER A 320 3.87 -6.05 10.32
C SER A 320 4.00 -6.35 11.82
N GLU A 321 4.47 -7.54 12.19
CA GLU A 321 4.66 -7.93 13.58
C GLU A 321 5.92 -7.32 14.20
N LEU A 322 6.98 -7.11 13.42
CA LEU A 322 8.18 -6.39 13.86
C LEU A 322 7.87 -4.92 14.14
N LEU A 323 7.15 -4.24 13.24
CA LEU A 323 6.71 -2.86 13.43
C LEU A 323 5.91 -2.69 14.73
N GLN A 324 4.95 -3.59 15.00
CA GLN A 324 4.18 -3.56 16.25
C GLN A 324 5.07 -3.69 17.48
N ARG A 325 5.99 -4.65 17.49
CA ARG A 325 6.89 -4.86 18.64
C ARG A 325 7.86 -3.70 18.85
N MET A 326 8.34 -3.06 17.78
CA MET A 326 9.21 -1.89 17.88
C MET A 326 8.48 -0.68 18.42
N THR A 327 7.27 -0.42 17.93
CA THR A 327 6.47 0.74 18.35
C THR A 327 5.90 0.57 19.76
N ASP A 328 5.52 -0.65 20.16
CA ASP A 328 5.14 -1.00 21.53
C ASP A 328 6.31 -0.75 22.50
N PHE A 329 7.50 -1.24 22.15
CA PHE A 329 8.70 -1.00 22.95
C PHE A 329 9.05 0.49 23.04
N GLY A 330 8.93 1.24 21.94
CA GLY A 330 9.12 2.70 21.95
C GLY A 330 8.14 3.41 22.89
N ALA A 331 6.87 2.99 22.91
CA ALA A 331 5.86 3.52 23.81
C ALA A 331 6.16 3.15 25.29
N GLU A 332 6.64 1.92 25.55
CA GLU A 332 7.03 1.47 26.89
C GLU A 332 8.22 2.28 27.43
N VAL A 333 9.30 2.38 26.66
CA VAL A 333 10.53 3.07 27.08
C VAL A 333 10.34 4.57 27.17
N GLY A 334 9.55 5.17 26.27
CA GLY A 334 9.21 6.59 26.30
C GLY A 334 8.34 6.99 27.48
N GLY A 335 7.73 6.03 28.17
CA GLY A 335 6.95 6.24 29.39
C GLY A 335 5.84 7.27 29.20
N LEU A 336 5.61 8.11 30.23
CA LEU A 336 4.50 9.07 30.21
C LEU A 336 4.63 10.10 29.06
N ALA A 337 5.82 10.47 28.66
CA ALA A 337 6.05 11.40 27.55
C ALA A 337 5.49 10.85 26.24
N ALA A 338 5.80 9.59 25.90
CA ALA A 338 5.29 8.94 24.70
C ALA A 338 3.75 8.82 24.70
N HIS A 339 3.14 8.66 25.89
CA HIS A 339 1.67 8.54 26.03
C HIS A 339 0.93 9.88 25.95
N THR A 340 1.63 11.00 26.10
CA THR A 340 1.04 12.34 26.06
C THR A 340 1.26 13.04 24.72
N GLU A 341 2.15 12.56 23.89
CA GLU A 341 2.37 13.06 22.53
C GLU A 341 1.32 12.47 21.58
N LEU A 342 0.33 13.29 21.21
CA LEU A 342 -0.82 12.89 20.40
C LEU A 342 -0.82 13.54 19.01
N THR A 343 0.35 13.90 18.50
CA THR A 343 0.53 14.49 17.17
C THR A 343 1.67 13.81 16.44
N LYS A 344 1.52 13.67 15.13
CA LYS A 344 2.56 13.15 14.22
C LYS A 344 2.45 13.80 12.85
N PRO A 345 3.54 13.83 12.06
CA PRO A 345 3.49 14.36 10.70
C PRO A 345 2.60 13.49 9.79
N MET A 346 1.70 14.11 9.03
CA MET A 346 0.75 13.39 8.15
C MET A 346 1.42 12.58 7.04
N SER A 347 2.55 13.02 6.53
CA SER A 347 3.33 12.33 5.49
C SER A 347 4.34 11.31 6.05
N SER A 348 4.27 10.97 7.34
CA SER A 348 5.07 9.90 7.96
C SER A 348 4.35 8.56 7.94
N GLY A 349 5.12 7.45 8.06
CA GLY A 349 4.57 6.11 8.36
C GLY A 349 4.27 5.92 9.85
N TRP A 350 4.16 4.68 10.28
CA TRP A 350 4.04 4.28 11.69
C TRP A 350 5.41 4.03 12.34
N GLU A 351 6.44 4.59 11.78
CA GLU A 351 7.82 4.62 12.25
C GLU A 351 8.29 6.07 12.49
N SER A 352 7.41 6.91 13.04
CA SER A 352 7.62 8.36 13.09
C SER A 352 8.33 8.88 14.35
N GLY A 353 8.40 8.08 15.40
CA GLY A 353 8.86 8.48 16.74
C GLY A 353 7.75 8.98 17.67
N ALA A 354 6.53 9.18 17.17
CA ALA A 354 5.33 9.41 17.98
C ALA A 354 4.78 8.06 18.50
N TRP A 355 5.52 7.43 19.40
CA TRP A 355 5.45 5.99 19.70
C TRP A 355 4.06 5.46 20.03
N MET A 356 3.25 6.20 20.81
CA MET A 356 1.89 5.73 21.11
C MET A 356 1.00 5.75 19.88
N LEU A 357 1.08 6.78 19.06
CA LEU A 357 0.31 6.86 17.80
C LEU A 357 0.82 5.84 16.79
N ASP A 358 2.14 5.65 16.72
CA ASP A 358 2.77 4.66 15.86
C ASP A 358 2.37 3.24 16.29
N PHE A 359 2.33 2.94 17.60
CA PHE A 359 1.87 1.64 18.10
C PHE A 359 0.40 1.38 17.75
N ILE A 360 -0.49 2.32 18.04
CA ILE A 360 -1.93 2.17 17.69
C ILE A 360 -2.09 2.02 16.18
N GLY A 361 -1.39 2.84 15.40
CA GLY A 361 -1.47 2.82 13.94
C GLY A 361 -0.81 1.59 13.30
N SER A 362 0.22 1.00 13.91
CA SER A 362 0.92 -0.17 13.40
C SER A 362 0.01 -1.40 13.21
N TRP A 363 -1.11 -1.46 13.95
CA TRP A 363 -2.13 -2.50 13.79
C TRP A 363 -2.75 -2.49 12.40
N GLU A 364 -2.76 -1.35 11.72
CA GLU A 364 -3.17 -1.27 10.32
C GLU A 364 -2.43 -2.30 9.46
N TRP A 365 -1.10 -2.42 9.60
CA TRP A 365 -0.29 -3.31 8.78
C TRP A 365 -0.54 -4.81 9.00
N THR A 366 -1.22 -5.19 10.06
CA THR A 366 -1.60 -6.59 10.29
C THR A 366 -2.90 -7.00 9.59
N ILE A 367 -3.60 -6.06 8.93
CA ILE A 367 -4.94 -6.25 8.36
C ILE A 367 -4.95 -6.20 6.84
N PRO A 368 -4.56 -5.10 6.13
CA PRO A 368 -4.63 -4.99 4.67
C PRO A 368 -3.57 -5.86 3.98
N GLY A 369 -3.71 -6.05 2.68
CA GLY A 369 -2.83 -6.92 1.90
C GLY A 369 -2.91 -8.40 2.30
N GLY A 370 -3.97 -8.80 3.03
CA GLY A 370 -4.18 -10.07 3.70
C GLY A 370 -3.79 -10.03 5.17
N ALA A 371 -4.77 -10.23 6.07
CA ALA A 371 -4.55 -10.24 7.51
C ALA A 371 -3.45 -11.25 7.91
N SER A 372 -2.82 -11.05 9.08
CA SER A 372 -1.76 -11.92 9.58
C SER A 372 -2.16 -13.40 9.58
N GLU A 373 -3.43 -13.71 9.87
CA GLU A 373 -4.00 -15.06 9.82
C GLU A 373 -4.06 -15.60 8.37
N ILE A 374 -4.41 -14.74 7.42
CA ILE A 374 -4.41 -15.10 5.97
C ILE A 374 -2.99 -15.35 5.49
N GLN A 375 -2.01 -14.54 5.93
CA GLN A 375 -0.61 -14.77 5.58
C GLN A 375 -0.11 -16.10 6.15
N ARG A 376 -0.42 -16.43 7.40
CA ARG A 376 -0.10 -17.74 8.00
C ARG A 376 -0.74 -18.89 7.24
N THR A 377 -2.00 -18.74 6.79
CA THR A 377 -2.68 -19.74 5.96
C THR A 377 -1.97 -19.94 4.62
N ILE A 378 -1.56 -18.86 3.95
CA ILE A 378 -0.82 -18.93 2.68
C ILE A 378 0.55 -19.59 2.89
N ILE A 379 1.27 -19.25 3.96
CA ILE A 379 2.55 -19.86 4.30
C ILE A 379 2.37 -21.36 4.56
N GLY A 380 1.37 -21.74 5.34
CA GLY A 380 1.06 -23.15 5.62
C GLY A 380 0.72 -23.95 4.36
N ASP A 381 -0.22 -23.44 3.54
CA ASP A 381 -0.67 -24.12 2.33
C ASP A 381 0.41 -24.15 1.23
N ARG A 382 0.96 -22.98 0.87
CA ARG A 382 1.83 -22.85 -0.30
C ARG A 382 3.32 -23.01 0.02
N GLY A 383 3.76 -22.56 1.21
CA GLY A 383 5.15 -22.65 1.63
C GLY A 383 5.52 -23.99 2.23
N LEU A 384 4.66 -24.53 3.10
CA LEU A 384 4.92 -25.77 3.85
C LEU A 384 4.17 -26.98 3.29
N GLY A 385 3.24 -26.79 2.35
CA GLY A 385 2.43 -27.89 1.79
C GLY A 385 1.48 -28.55 2.79
N LEU A 386 1.08 -27.83 3.84
CA LEU A 386 0.15 -28.36 4.83
C LEU A 386 -1.26 -28.54 4.23
N PRO A 387 -2.03 -29.53 4.71
CA PRO A 387 -3.40 -29.74 4.22
C PRO A 387 -4.28 -28.53 4.58
N ARG A 388 -5.14 -28.15 3.63
CA ARG A 388 -6.14 -27.09 3.87
C ARG A 388 -7.17 -27.58 4.88
N GLU A 389 -7.65 -26.64 5.69
CA GLU A 389 -8.84 -26.92 6.51
C GLU A 389 -10.01 -27.31 5.61
N PRO A 390 -10.81 -28.33 6.02
CA PRO A 390 -12.05 -28.62 5.33
C PRO A 390 -12.92 -27.37 5.29
N SER A 391 -13.43 -27.02 4.11
CA SER A 391 -14.45 -25.96 4.03
C SER A 391 -15.60 -26.36 4.96
N ALA A 392 -16.00 -25.45 5.87
CA ALA A 392 -17.20 -25.65 6.66
C ALA A 392 -18.37 -25.93 5.70
N LEU A 393 -19.02 -27.06 5.91
CA LEU A 393 -20.17 -27.54 5.11
C LEU A 393 -21.37 -26.59 5.24
#